data_d48c842c41006b62a0fadc054da266f5
#
_entry.id   d48c842c41006b62a0fadc054da266f5
#
_cell.length_a   1.000
_cell.length_b   1.000
_cell.length_c   1.000
_cell.angle_alpha   90.00
_cell.angle_beta   90.00
_cell.angle_gamma   90.00
#
_symmetry.space_group_name_H-M   'P 1'
#
loop_
_entity.id
_entity.type
_entity.pdbx_description
1 polymer ?
#
loop_
_entity_poly.entity_id
_entity_poly.type
_entity_poly.pdbx_seq_one_letter_code
_entity_poly.pdbx_strand_id
1 'polypeptide(L)'
;MNIEKMTTTLQEAIAEAQKVAVTRQHQEIDIAHLWKIFLQPNHFGRNFYTDAGLDVDAFEREVDNALDEYPSVAGGNVQYGQNLSQNLFHLLQEADSLREEFQDEFLSTEIVLLALMKLKNYRLTKYLMQQGITEKELRKNIEEMRGGDRVTSQNQEEQYKALEKYGVDLVQQVKAGKQDPIIGRDEEIRDVIRILSRKTKNNPVLIGEPGVGKTAVVEGLAQKIVDGDVPQKLLDKEVIRLDVVSLVQGTGIRGQFEERMQKLIEEITEAENVILFIDEVHEIVGAGAAGDGNMDAGNILKPALARGELQLVGATTLNEYRIIEKDAALERRMQPVQVDEPTVAETITILHGLQKRYED
;
A
#
# COMPACT_ATOMS: atom_id res chain seq x y z
N MET A 1 8.17 29.42 -8.81
CA MET A 1 8.36 28.11 -8.18
C MET A 1 8.76 27.10 -9.24
N ASN A 2 9.79 26.31 -8.97
CA ASN A 2 10.28 25.33 -9.94
C ASN A 2 9.48 24.02 -9.81
N ILE A 3 8.78 23.64 -10.86
CA ILE A 3 7.98 22.40 -10.92
C ILE A 3 8.83 21.14 -10.71
N GLU A 4 10.10 21.19 -11.11
CA GLU A 4 11.04 20.08 -10.91
C GLU A 4 11.36 19.78 -9.46
N LYS A 5 11.10 20.72 -8.54
CA LYS A 5 11.23 20.53 -7.10
C LYS A 5 9.97 19.95 -6.44
N MET A 6 8.97 19.62 -7.22
CA MET A 6 7.75 18.97 -6.73
C MET A 6 7.87 17.46 -6.91
N THR A 7 7.18 16.71 -6.04
CA THR A 7 7.04 15.27 -6.25
C THR A 7 6.29 14.98 -7.53
N THR A 8 6.47 13.80 -8.07
CA THR A 8 5.79 13.35 -9.29
C THR A 8 4.27 13.39 -9.12
N THR A 9 3.76 12.93 -7.98
CA THR A 9 2.32 12.94 -7.67
C THR A 9 1.75 14.36 -7.68
N LEU A 10 2.46 15.33 -7.11
CA LEU A 10 2.03 16.73 -7.10
C LEU A 10 2.06 17.35 -8.50
N GLN A 11 3.10 17.08 -9.28
CA GLN A 11 3.21 17.54 -10.67
C GLN A 11 2.02 17.03 -11.52
N GLU A 12 1.72 15.75 -11.41
CA GLU A 12 0.59 15.11 -12.10
C GLU A 12 -0.76 15.71 -11.67
N ALA A 13 -0.92 15.97 -10.37
CA ALA A 13 -2.15 16.59 -9.85
C ALA A 13 -2.37 18.00 -10.42
N ILE A 14 -1.34 18.80 -10.54
CA ILE A 14 -1.42 20.15 -11.14
C ILE A 14 -1.76 20.03 -12.64
N ALA A 15 -1.14 19.12 -13.36
CA ALA A 15 -1.45 18.88 -14.78
C ALA A 15 -2.91 18.45 -14.97
N GLU A 16 -3.42 17.57 -14.13
CA GLU A 16 -4.83 17.15 -14.16
C GLU A 16 -5.78 18.29 -13.76
N ALA A 17 -5.40 19.16 -12.82
CA ALA A 17 -6.15 20.34 -12.45
C ALA A 17 -6.31 21.30 -13.62
N GLN A 18 -5.28 21.43 -14.45
CA GLN A 18 -5.35 22.21 -15.70
C GLN A 18 -6.45 21.68 -16.64
N LYS A 19 -6.55 20.36 -16.77
CA LYS A 19 -7.61 19.71 -17.60
C LYS A 19 -9.01 20.02 -17.07
N VAL A 20 -9.19 20.05 -15.75
CA VAL A 20 -10.47 20.45 -15.14
C VAL A 20 -10.83 21.90 -15.51
N ALA A 21 -9.88 22.81 -15.41
CA ALA A 21 -10.08 24.21 -15.79
C ALA A 21 -10.45 24.35 -17.27
N VAL A 22 -9.77 23.65 -18.15
CA VAL A 22 -10.07 23.64 -19.60
C VAL A 22 -11.48 23.09 -19.87
N THR A 23 -11.85 21.97 -19.28
CA THR A 23 -13.15 21.34 -19.45
C THR A 23 -14.29 22.26 -19.00
N ARG A 24 -14.09 23.00 -17.91
CA ARG A 24 -15.08 23.93 -17.36
C ARG A 24 -15.03 25.32 -17.96
N GLN A 25 -14.12 25.56 -18.90
CA GLN A 25 -13.90 26.87 -19.53
C GLN A 25 -13.51 27.98 -18.52
N HIS A 26 -12.69 27.59 -17.54
CA HIS A 26 -12.10 28.53 -16.58
C HIS A 26 -10.74 28.99 -17.09
N GLN A 27 -10.47 30.30 -16.98
CA GLN A 27 -9.23 30.91 -17.49
C GLN A 27 -8.00 30.57 -16.67
N GLU A 28 -8.19 30.38 -15.38
CA GLU A 28 -7.11 30.12 -14.42
C GLU A 28 -7.29 28.77 -13.74
N ILE A 29 -6.17 28.20 -13.28
CA ILE A 29 -6.16 27.07 -12.36
C ILE A 29 -6.16 27.64 -10.95
N ASP A 30 -7.19 27.33 -10.17
CA ASP A 30 -7.31 27.77 -8.79
C ASP A 30 -7.24 26.55 -7.83
N ILE A 31 -7.26 26.83 -6.54
CA ILE A 31 -7.19 25.82 -5.48
C ILE A 31 -8.26 24.75 -5.64
N ALA A 32 -9.50 25.14 -5.94
CA ALA A 32 -10.59 24.19 -6.10
C ALA A 32 -10.36 23.19 -7.23
N HIS A 33 -9.71 23.57 -8.33
CA HIS A 33 -9.35 22.64 -9.42
C HIS A 33 -8.36 21.59 -8.92
N LEU A 34 -7.37 22.01 -8.15
CA LEU A 34 -6.36 21.10 -7.58
C LEU A 34 -6.99 20.15 -6.56
N TRP A 35 -7.86 20.65 -5.67
CA TRP A 35 -8.55 19.82 -4.68
C TRP A 35 -9.53 18.83 -5.31
N LYS A 36 -10.12 19.17 -6.44
CA LYS A 36 -10.93 18.20 -7.21
C LYS A 36 -10.10 16.98 -7.59
N ILE A 37 -8.84 17.17 -7.95
CA ILE A 37 -7.92 16.07 -8.26
C ILE A 37 -7.51 15.34 -6.98
N PHE A 38 -7.16 16.04 -5.90
CA PHE A 38 -6.77 15.42 -4.64
C PHE A 38 -7.86 14.53 -4.03
N LEU A 39 -9.12 14.82 -4.31
CA LEU A 39 -10.26 14.08 -3.76
C LEU A 39 -10.78 12.96 -4.68
N GLN A 40 -10.12 12.70 -5.79
CA GLN A 40 -10.50 11.57 -6.67
C GLN A 40 -10.29 10.22 -5.98
N PRO A 41 -11.08 9.20 -6.35
CA PRO A 41 -10.88 7.85 -5.85
C PRO A 41 -9.43 7.38 -6.03
N ASN A 42 -8.88 6.76 -4.99
CA ASN A 42 -7.52 6.25 -4.95
C ASN A 42 -6.41 7.32 -4.98
N HIS A 43 -6.75 8.60 -4.94
CA HIS A 43 -5.75 9.65 -4.78
C HIS A 43 -5.28 9.74 -3.33
N PHE A 44 -4.00 10.04 -3.15
CA PHE A 44 -3.38 10.22 -1.85
C PHE A 44 -4.14 11.22 -0.95
N GLY A 45 -4.54 12.37 -1.49
CA GLY A 45 -5.25 13.40 -0.74
C GLY A 45 -6.59 12.93 -0.18
N ARG A 46 -7.34 12.12 -0.94
CA ARG A 46 -8.60 11.53 -0.47
C ARG A 46 -8.38 10.66 0.75
N ASN A 47 -7.40 9.77 0.69
CA ASN A 47 -7.05 8.87 1.79
C ASN A 47 -6.56 9.64 3.01
N PHE A 48 -5.77 10.68 2.80
CA PHE A 48 -5.26 11.54 3.85
C PHE A 48 -6.37 12.21 4.66
N TYR A 49 -7.38 12.78 4.00
CA TYR A 49 -8.53 13.37 4.66
C TYR A 49 -9.44 12.33 5.32
N THR A 50 -9.61 11.18 4.69
CA THR A 50 -10.39 10.07 5.28
C THR A 50 -9.76 9.62 6.60
N ASP A 51 -8.44 9.48 6.63
CA ASP A 51 -7.69 9.11 7.85
C ASP A 51 -7.79 10.18 8.95
N ALA A 52 -7.99 11.43 8.57
CA ALA A 52 -8.22 12.54 9.50
C ALA A 52 -9.68 12.57 10.03
N GLY A 53 -10.54 11.66 9.58
CA GLY A 53 -11.92 11.58 10.04
C GLY A 53 -12.91 12.46 9.28
N LEU A 54 -12.51 13.03 8.14
CA LEU A 54 -13.38 13.87 7.33
C LEU A 54 -14.34 13.04 6.46
N ASP A 55 -15.59 13.50 6.34
CA ASP A 55 -16.52 13.02 5.31
C ASP A 55 -16.06 13.57 3.95
N VAL A 56 -15.31 12.77 3.23
CA VAL A 56 -14.67 13.19 1.96
C VAL A 56 -15.68 13.42 0.86
N ASP A 57 -16.78 12.67 0.82
CA ASP A 57 -17.83 12.86 -0.18
C ASP A 57 -18.52 14.21 0.01
N ALA A 58 -18.79 14.61 1.24
CA ALA A 58 -19.31 15.92 1.56
C ALA A 58 -18.32 17.05 1.20
N PHE A 59 -17.04 16.83 1.45
CA PHE A 59 -16.00 17.80 1.08
C PHE A 59 -15.85 17.93 -0.44
N GLU A 60 -15.94 16.83 -1.17
CA GLU A 60 -15.93 16.85 -2.64
C GLU A 60 -17.10 17.67 -3.20
N ARG A 61 -18.29 17.55 -2.60
CA ARG A 61 -19.45 18.39 -2.97
C ARG A 61 -19.16 19.87 -2.72
N GLU A 62 -18.50 20.21 -1.61
CA GLU A 62 -18.12 21.60 -1.33
C GLU A 62 -17.11 22.13 -2.36
N VAL A 63 -16.16 21.31 -2.79
CA VAL A 63 -15.23 21.65 -3.87
C VAL A 63 -15.98 21.86 -5.20
N ASP A 64 -16.93 20.99 -5.53
CA ASP A 64 -17.75 21.13 -6.74
C ASP A 64 -18.59 22.42 -6.70
N ASN A 65 -19.15 22.77 -5.55
CA ASN A 65 -19.87 24.05 -5.38
C ASN A 65 -18.94 25.25 -5.60
N ALA A 66 -17.71 25.18 -5.11
CA ALA A 66 -16.72 26.23 -5.35
C ALA A 66 -16.37 26.35 -6.84
N LEU A 67 -16.25 25.23 -7.55
CA LEU A 67 -15.99 25.21 -8.99
C LEU A 67 -17.16 25.80 -9.80
N ASP A 68 -18.38 25.54 -9.38
CA ASP A 68 -19.59 26.04 -10.06
C ASP A 68 -19.73 27.58 -9.95
N GLU A 69 -19.11 28.21 -8.96
CA GLU A 69 -19.13 29.65 -8.78
C GLU A 69 -18.11 30.41 -9.65
N TYR A 70 -17.12 29.73 -10.23
CA TYR A 70 -16.20 30.37 -11.15
C TYR A 70 -16.90 30.75 -12.47
N PRO A 71 -16.62 31.94 -13.02
CA PRO A 71 -17.20 32.29 -14.30
C PRO A 71 -16.64 31.44 -15.44
N SER A 72 -17.54 30.85 -16.23
CA SER A 72 -17.19 30.25 -17.51
C SER A 72 -17.12 31.34 -18.57
N VAL A 73 -16.03 31.40 -19.32
CA VAL A 73 -15.81 32.42 -20.34
C VAL A 73 -15.83 31.76 -21.71
N ALA A 74 -16.67 32.26 -22.62
CA ALA A 74 -16.74 31.77 -23.99
C ALA A 74 -16.24 32.84 -24.98
N GLY A 75 -15.49 32.43 -26.00
CA GLY A 75 -14.99 33.33 -27.04
C GLY A 75 -13.92 32.69 -27.90
N GLY A 76 -13.76 33.17 -29.14
CA GLY A 76 -12.85 32.58 -30.13
C GLY A 76 -11.35 32.66 -29.81
N ASN A 77 -10.96 33.56 -28.90
CA ASN A 77 -9.55 33.79 -28.52
C ASN A 77 -9.27 33.53 -27.04
N VAL A 78 -10.20 32.89 -26.34
CA VAL A 78 -10.05 32.63 -24.88
C VAL A 78 -9.17 31.39 -24.69
N GLN A 79 -8.13 31.57 -23.87
CA GLN A 79 -7.30 30.44 -23.41
C GLN A 79 -7.72 30.03 -21.99
N TYR A 80 -7.81 28.72 -21.77
CA TYR A 80 -8.26 28.15 -20.50
C TYR A 80 -7.09 27.47 -19.78
N GLY A 81 -7.07 27.60 -18.44
CA GLY A 81 -6.10 26.90 -17.62
C GLY A 81 -4.62 27.24 -17.90
N GLN A 82 -4.35 28.42 -18.41
CA GLN A 82 -2.98 28.81 -18.81
C GLN A 82 -2.13 29.31 -17.63
N ASN A 83 -2.77 29.93 -16.64
CA ASN A 83 -2.08 30.56 -15.51
C ASN A 83 -2.65 30.06 -14.20
N LEU A 84 -1.80 30.05 -13.17
CA LEU A 84 -2.23 29.83 -11.80
C LEU A 84 -2.91 31.10 -11.28
N SER A 85 -4.00 30.94 -10.52
CA SER A 85 -4.61 32.06 -9.78
C SER A 85 -3.64 32.62 -8.73
N GLN A 86 -3.90 33.84 -8.28
CA GLN A 86 -3.13 34.41 -7.16
C GLN A 86 -3.28 33.56 -5.90
N ASN A 87 -4.46 33.04 -5.62
CA ASN A 87 -4.70 32.19 -4.46
C ASN A 87 -3.90 30.89 -4.53
N LEU A 88 -3.87 30.22 -5.67
CA LEU A 88 -3.09 28.99 -5.84
C LEU A 88 -1.59 29.28 -5.76
N PHE A 89 -1.13 30.36 -6.38
CA PHE A 89 0.26 30.78 -6.29
C PHE A 89 0.67 31.04 -4.83
N HIS A 90 -0.17 31.75 -4.09
CA HIS A 90 0.07 32.02 -2.67
C HIS A 90 0.09 30.73 -1.83
N LEU A 91 -0.83 29.82 -2.09
CA LEU A 91 -0.84 28.50 -1.45
C LEU A 91 0.48 27.75 -1.68
N LEU A 92 0.96 27.72 -2.90
CA LEU A 92 2.20 27.01 -3.24
C LEU A 92 3.43 27.69 -2.61
N GLN A 93 3.42 29.02 -2.43
CA GLN A 93 4.46 29.71 -1.67
C GLN A 93 4.45 29.32 -0.19
N GLU A 94 3.28 29.27 0.43
CA GLU A 94 3.14 28.81 1.82
C GLU A 94 3.59 27.35 1.96
N ALA A 95 3.25 26.51 0.98
CA ALA A 95 3.68 25.12 0.93
C ALA A 95 5.20 24.99 0.83
N ASP A 96 5.85 25.83 0.03
CA ASP A 96 7.31 25.82 -0.10
C ASP A 96 8.01 26.24 1.20
N SER A 97 7.44 27.19 1.93
CA SER A 97 7.93 27.57 3.26
C SER A 97 7.80 26.40 4.26
N LEU A 98 6.68 25.67 4.23
CA LEU A 98 6.51 24.48 5.04
C LEU A 98 7.48 23.36 4.65
N ARG A 99 7.75 23.18 3.35
CA ARG A 99 8.76 22.25 2.86
C ARG A 99 10.12 22.49 3.51
N GLU A 100 10.55 23.74 3.57
CA GLU A 100 11.80 24.12 4.23
C GLU A 100 11.78 23.82 5.73
N GLU A 101 10.66 24.12 6.39
CA GLU A 101 10.47 23.81 7.82
C GLU A 101 10.57 22.31 8.08
N PHE A 102 9.97 21.47 7.23
CA PHE A 102 10.05 20.00 7.30
C PHE A 102 11.41 19.46 6.83
N GLN A 103 12.28 20.30 6.28
CA GLN A 103 13.57 19.93 5.72
C GLN A 103 13.47 18.92 4.56
N ASP A 104 12.41 19.04 3.77
CA ASP A 104 12.19 18.20 2.59
C ASP A 104 12.96 18.77 1.38
N GLU A 105 13.49 17.91 0.54
CA GLU A 105 14.11 18.32 -0.72
C GLU A 105 13.08 18.62 -1.80
N PHE A 106 11.95 17.90 -1.79
CA PHE A 106 10.85 18.05 -2.75
C PHE A 106 9.57 18.45 -2.05
N LEU A 107 8.79 19.30 -2.73
CA LEU A 107 7.46 19.68 -2.27
C LEU A 107 6.49 18.53 -2.55
N SER A 108 5.89 18.00 -1.50
CA SER A 108 4.97 16.86 -1.56
C SER A 108 3.51 17.28 -1.47
N THR A 109 2.62 16.38 -1.85
CA THR A 109 1.16 16.60 -1.78
C THR A 109 0.72 16.89 -0.35
N GLU A 110 1.16 16.12 0.65
CA GLU A 110 0.75 16.32 2.05
C GLU A 110 1.14 17.69 2.59
N ILE A 111 2.26 18.24 2.14
CA ILE A 111 2.67 19.60 2.54
C ILE A 111 1.74 20.64 1.91
N VAL A 112 1.30 20.45 0.68
CA VAL A 112 0.30 21.33 0.03
C VAL A 112 -1.04 21.26 0.77
N LEU A 113 -1.48 20.05 1.15
CA LEU A 113 -2.69 19.88 1.95
C LEU A 113 -2.60 20.60 3.30
N LEU A 114 -1.46 20.52 3.96
CA LEU A 114 -1.20 21.25 5.21
C LEU A 114 -1.20 22.76 4.99
N ALA A 115 -0.58 23.22 3.92
CA ALA A 115 -0.48 24.65 3.58
C ALA A 115 -1.86 25.32 3.39
N LEU A 116 -2.85 24.57 2.93
CA LEU A 116 -4.22 25.09 2.80
C LEU A 116 -4.72 25.67 4.13
N MET A 117 -4.38 25.05 5.25
CA MET A 117 -4.80 25.48 6.58
C MET A 117 -4.22 26.84 6.99
N LYS A 118 -3.17 27.32 6.31
CA LYS A 118 -2.62 28.68 6.48
C LYS A 118 -3.49 29.75 5.83
N LEU A 119 -4.29 29.39 4.85
CA LEU A 119 -5.20 30.31 4.14
C LEU A 119 -6.55 30.38 4.86
N LYS A 120 -6.58 30.96 6.06
CA LYS A 120 -7.72 30.94 6.98
C LYS A 120 -9.00 31.58 6.44
N ASN A 121 -8.90 32.49 5.50
CA ASN A 121 -10.04 33.15 4.91
C ASN A 121 -10.57 32.47 3.65
N TYR A 122 -9.89 31.41 3.20
CA TYR A 122 -10.30 30.68 2.02
C TYR A 122 -11.48 29.74 2.35
N ARG A 123 -12.40 29.62 1.39
CA ARG A 123 -13.65 28.87 1.53
C ARG A 123 -13.44 27.41 1.99
N LEU A 124 -12.52 26.68 1.35
CA LEU A 124 -12.26 25.29 1.67
C LEU A 124 -11.63 25.13 3.06
N THR A 125 -10.75 26.05 3.44
CA THR A 125 -10.15 26.06 4.79
C THR A 125 -11.23 26.26 5.85
N LYS A 126 -12.14 27.22 5.64
CA LYS A 126 -13.26 27.46 6.56
C LYS A 126 -14.13 26.23 6.71
N TYR A 127 -14.42 25.54 5.59
CA TYR A 127 -15.17 24.29 5.62
C TYR A 127 -14.48 23.22 6.46
N LEU A 128 -13.19 23.01 6.24
CA LEU A 128 -12.41 22.04 7.02
C LEU A 128 -12.39 22.35 8.51
N MET A 129 -12.22 23.62 8.87
CA MET A 129 -12.26 24.06 10.26
C MET A 129 -13.62 23.83 10.90
N GLN A 130 -14.71 24.07 10.18
CA GLN A 130 -16.08 23.78 10.63
C GLN A 130 -16.31 22.29 10.86
N GLN A 131 -15.62 21.44 10.13
CA GLN A 131 -15.68 19.97 10.30
C GLN A 131 -14.72 19.46 11.38
N GLY A 132 -14.06 20.35 12.11
CA GLY A 132 -13.16 19.98 13.20
C GLY A 132 -11.73 19.63 12.77
N ILE A 133 -11.36 19.85 11.51
CA ILE A 133 -10.01 19.61 11.02
C ILE A 133 -9.11 20.78 11.43
N THR A 134 -7.98 20.49 12.06
CA THR A 134 -6.99 21.48 12.50
C THR A 134 -5.64 21.25 11.86
N GLU A 135 -4.85 22.30 11.74
CA GLU A 135 -3.46 22.23 11.26
C GLU A 135 -2.64 21.25 12.11
N LYS A 136 -2.82 21.29 13.42
CA LYS A 136 -2.09 20.43 14.37
C LYS A 136 -2.37 18.95 14.12
N GLU A 137 -3.62 18.58 13.88
CA GLU A 137 -4.00 17.18 13.59
C GLU A 137 -3.44 16.72 12.26
N LEU A 138 -3.51 17.55 11.22
CA LEU A 138 -2.94 17.22 9.91
C LEU A 138 -1.43 17.08 9.97
N ARG A 139 -0.74 17.94 10.71
CA ARG A 139 0.70 17.84 10.93
C ARG A 139 1.07 16.53 11.64
N LYS A 140 0.31 16.15 12.65
CA LYS A 140 0.49 14.88 13.36
C LYS A 140 0.31 13.68 12.42
N ASN A 141 -0.73 13.71 11.59
CA ASN A 141 -0.98 12.66 10.60
C ASN A 141 0.17 12.52 9.59
N ILE A 142 0.75 13.63 9.17
CA ILE A 142 1.93 13.63 8.28
C ILE A 142 3.12 12.96 8.97
N GLU A 143 3.40 13.32 10.20
CA GLU A 143 4.52 12.75 10.97
C GLU A 143 4.34 11.25 11.20
N GLU A 144 3.14 10.80 11.57
CA GLU A 144 2.83 9.39 11.74
C GLU A 144 2.95 8.61 10.42
N MET A 145 2.46 9.16 9.33
CA MET A 145 2.52 8.56 8.00
C MET A 145 3.96 8.41 7.51
N ARG A 146 4.81 9.39 7.77
CA ARG A 146 6.21 9.41 7.36
C ARG A 146 7.12 8.56 8.23
N GLY A 147 6.74 8.27 9.47
CA GLY A 147 7.59 7.55 10.42
C GLY A 147 8.94 8.24 10.69
N GLY A 148 8.99 9.57 10.60
CA GLY A 148 10.20 10.36 10.77
C GLY A 148 11.01 10.58 9.49
N ASP A 149 10.58 10.03 8.35
CA ASP A 149 11.26 10.23 7.07
C ASP A 149 11.01 11.64 6.50
N ARG A 150 12.00 12.13 5.76
CA ARG A 150 11.91 13.35 4.97
C ARG A 150 11.70 13.01 3.51
N VAL A 151 11.10 13.93 2.76
CA VAL A 151 10.91 13.76 1.32
C VAL A 151 12.20 14.10 0.59
N THR A 152 12.95 13.08 0.24
CA THR A 152 14.24 13.17 -0.47
C THR A 152 14.17 12.62 -1.90
N SER A 153 13.02 12.09 -2.30
CA SER A 153 12.77 11.51 -3.61
C SER A 153 11.45 12.03 -4.18
N GLN A 154 11.39 12.21 -5.50
CA GLN A 154 10.17 12.65 -6.18
C GLN A 154 9.03 11.62 -6.12
N ASN A 155 9.34 10.36 -5.87
CA ASN A 155 8.35 9.27 -5.82
C ASN A 155 8.00 8.81 -4.40
N GLN A 156 8.46 9.51 -3.38
CA GLN A 156 8.36 9.04 -1.99
C GLN A 156 6.92 8.92 -1.48
N GLU A 157 6.00 9.73 -1.97
CA GLU A 157 4.58 9.66 -1.57
C GLU A 157 3.92 8.33 -1.96
N GLU A 158 4.37 7.73 -3.05
CA GLU A 158 3.88 6.42 -3.48
C GLU A 158 4.26 5.30 -2.53
N GLN A 159 5.24 5.54 -1.67
CA GLN A 159 5.81 4.55 -0.75
C GLN A 159 5.19 4.61 0.65
N TYR A 160 4.42 5.65 0.97
CA TYR A 160 3.78 5.76 2.29
C TYR A 160 2.70 4.70 2.45
N LYS A 161 2.65 4.07 3.62
CA LYS A 161 1.71 2.98 3.91
C LYS A 161 1.81 1.82 2.91
N ALA A 162 3.05 1.46 2.56
CA ALA A 162 3.33 0.40 1.59
C ALA A 162 2.68 -0.93 1.97
N LEU A 163 2.63 -1.25 3.25
CA LEU A 163 2.03 -2.49 3.74
C LEU A 163 0.51 -2.54 3.46
N GLU A 164 -0.19 -1.45 3.66
CA GLU A 164 -1.62 -1.33 3.34
C GLU A 164 -1.87 -1.34 1.83
N LYS A 165 -1.01 -0.67 1.07
CA LYS A 165 -1.13 -0.52 -0.38
C LYS A 165 -0.78 -1.82 -1.14
N TYR A 166 0.26 -2.54 -0.71
CA TYR A 166 0.79 -3.70 -1.41
C TYR A 166 0.54 -5.03 -0.69
N GLY A 167 -0.20 -5.01 0.40
CA GLY A 167 -0.52 -6.18 1.18
C GLY A 167 -2.02 -6.39 1.34
N VAL A 168 -2.41 -7.65 1.47
CA VAL A 168 -3.78 -8.05 1.82
C VAL A 168 -3.74 -8.74 3.17
N ASP A 169 -4.38 -8.17 4.19
CA ASP A 169 -4.41 -8.73 5.53
C ASP A 169 -5.42 -9.88 5.62
N LEU A 170 -4.91 -11.10 5.65
CA LEU A 170 -5.73 -12.31 5.70
C LEU A 170 -6.43 -12.49 7.04
N VAL A 171 -5.84 -12.02 8.13
CA VAL A 171 -6.46 -12.06 9.48
C VAL A 171 -7.68 -11.15 9.51
N GLN A 172 -7.58 -9.95 8.96
CA GLN A 172 -8.71 -9.03 8.88
C GLN A 172 -9.81 -9.56 7.94
N GLN A 173 -9.46 -10.24 6.86
CA GLN A 173 -10.44 -10.91 5.99
C GLN A 173 -11.22 -12.00 6.70
N VAL A 174 -10.56 -12.79 7.52
CA VAL A 174 -11.23 -13.82 8.35
C VAL A 174 -12.19 -13.16 9.34
N LYS A 175 -11.75 -12.12 10.05
CA LYS A 175 -12.59 -11.37 11.00
C LYS A 175 -13.82 -10.75 10.33
N ALA A 176 -13.69 -10.33 9.08
CA ALA A 176 -14.79 -9.77 8.28
C ALA A 176 -15.71 -10.83 7.65
N GLY A 177 -15.45 -12.12 7.84
CA GLY A 177 -16.22 -13.20 7.26
C GLY A 177 -16.08 -13.36 5.74
N LYS A 178 -15.02 -12.80 5.16
CA LYS A 178 -14.79 -12.80 3.70
C LYS A 178 -14.04 -14.02 3.19
N GLN A 179 -13.55 -14.87 4.10
CA GLN A 179 -12.75 -16.03 3.75
C GLN A 179 -13.61 -17.29 3.69
N ASP A 180 -13.35 -18.14 2.70
CA ASP A 180 -13.97 -19.46 2.59
C ASP A 180 -13.47 -20.39 3.70
N PRO A 181 -14.31 -21.32 4.20
CA PRO A 181 -13.87 -22.31 5.17
C PRO A 181 -12.72 -23.16 4.62
N ILE A 182 -11.68 -23.34 5.42
CA ILE A 182 -10.54 -24.19 5.07
C ILE A 182 -10.79 -25.60 5.63
N ILE A 183 -10.81 -26.58 4.76
CA ILE A 183 -11.13 -27.98 5.09
C ILE A 183 -9.99 -28.87 4.58
N GLY A 184 -9.50 -29.76 5.45
CA GLY A 184 -8.60 -30.82 5.05
C GLY A 184 -7.11 -30.48 4.96
N ARG A 185 -6.64 -29.41 5.57
CA ARG A 185 -5.22 -29.01 5.58
C ARG A 185 -4.64 -28.90 6.99
N ASP A 186 -5.21 -29.58 7.96
CA ASP A 186 -4.85 -29.45 9.38
C ASP A 186 -3.40 -29.83 9.67
N GLU A 187 -2.86 -30.83 9.01
CA GLU A 187 -1.48 -31.28 9.20
C GLU A 187 -0.48 -30.25 8.72
N GLU A 188 -0.67 -29.74 7.51
CA GLU A 188 0.20 -28.69 6.92
C GLU A 188 0.11 -27.39 7.70
N ILE A 189 -1.07 -27.01 8.17
CA ILE A 189 -1.27 -25.82 8.99
C ILE A 189 -0.52 -25.96 10.32
N ARG A 190 -0.58 -27.11 10.98
CA ARG A 190 0.17 -27.40 12.20
C ARG A 190 1.67 -27.33 11.99
N ASP A 191 2.16 -27.85 10.86
CA ASP A 191 3.58 -27.80 10.50
C ASP A 191 4.04 -26.34 10.32
N VAL A 192 3.25 -25.54 9.63
CA VAL A 192 3.53 -24.10 9.44
C VAL A 192 3.60 -23.38 10.79
N ILE A 193 2.63 -23.61 11.67
CA ILE A 193 2.60 -23.01 13.02
C ILE A 193 3.82 -23.43 13.82
N ARG A 194 4.18 -24.70 13.79
CA ARG A 194 5.36 -25.23 14.49
C ARG A 194 6.66 -24.58 14.00
N ILE A 195 6.81 -24.44 12.69
CA ILE A 195 8.00 -23.82 12.08
C ILE A 195 8.07 -22.32 12.45
N LEU A 196 6.96 -21.59 12.32
CA LEU A 196 6.89 -20.17 12.70
C LEU A 196 7.23 -19.92 14.17
N SER A 197 7.04 -20.90 15.02
CA SER A 197 7.32 -20.82 16.46
C SER A 197 8.78 -21.13 16.82
N ARG A 198 9.60 -21.56 15.88
CA ARG A 198 11.04 -21.85 16.09
C ARG A 198 11.85 -20.57 16.27
N LYS A 199 13.03 -20.71 16.86
CA LYS A 199 14.00 -19.61 16.99
C LYS A 199 14.82 -19.39 15.70
N THR A 200 15.05 -20.44 14.95
CA THR A 200 15.86 -20.46 13.72
C THR A 200 15.15 -21.27 12.64
N LYS A 201 15.49 -21.02 11.38
CA LYS A 201 14.87 -21.71 10.22
C LYS A 201 13.33 -21.70 10.36
N ASN A 202 12.82 -20.52 10.67
CA ASN A 202 11.44 -20.29 11.09
C ASN A 202 10.57 -19.67 9.99
N ASN A 203 10.99 -19.78 8.72
CA ASN A 203 10.28 -19.30 7.56
C ASN A 203 9.83 -20.50 6.72
N PRO A 204 8.57 -20.96 6.87
CA PRO A 204 8.09 -22.09 6.09
C PRO A 204 7.92 -21.74 4.62
N VAL A 205 8.27 -22.68 3.74
CA VAL A 205 8.03 -22.58 2.30
C VAL A 205 7.15 -23.73 1.88
N LEU A 206 5.94 -23.43 1.46
CA LEU A 206 4.98 -24.39 0.98
C LEU A 206 5.36 -24.84 -0.42
N ILE A 207 5.56 -26.13 -0.61
CA ILE A 207 6.02 -26.73 -1.86
C ILE A 207 4.94 -27.66 -2.40
N GLY A 208 4.50 -27.42 -3.61
CA GLY A 208 3.52 -28.25 -4.29
C GLY A 208 3.24 -27.77 -5.69
N GLU A 209 2.57 -28.63 -6.47
CA GLU A 209 2.13 -28.27 -7.81
C GLU A 209 1.12 -27.11 -7.78
N PRO A 210 1.00 -26.33 -8.89
CA PRO A 210 -0.01 -25.29 -8.98
C PRO A 210 -1.42 -25.82 -8.70
N GLY A 211 -2.19 -25.10 -7.88
CA GLY A 211 -3.58 -25.44 -7.61
C GLY A 211 -3.80 -26.51 -6.54
N VAL A 212 -2.76 -27.01 -5.86
CA VAL A 212 -2.93 -28.04 -4.80
C VAL A 212 -3.49 -27.50 -3.48
N GLY A 213 -3.55 -26.19 -3.32
CA GLY A 213 -4.10 -25.55 -2.11
C GLY A 213 -3.06 -24.96 -1.18
N LYS A 214 -1.92 -24.50 -1.68
CA LYS A 214 -0.89 -23.83 -0.87
C LYS A 214 -1.42 -22.56 -0.20
N THR A 215 -2.20 -21.75 -0.93
CA THR A 215 -2.84 -20.57 -0.37
C THR A 215 -3.84 -20.91 0.74
N ALA A 216 -4.57 -22.01 0.60
CA ALA A 216 -5.51 -22.51 1.61
C ALA A 216 -4.82 -22.79 2.95
N VAL A 217 -3.58 -23.28 2.94
CA VAL A 217 -2.79 -23.50 4.16
C VAL A 217 -2.54 -22.18 4.90
N VAL A 218 -2.20 -21.12 4.17
CA VAL A 218 -1.95 -19.79 4.75
C VAL A 218 -3.24 -19.14 5.26
N GLU A 219 -4.33 -19.28 4.53
CA GLU A 219 -5.66 -18.85 4.97
C GLU A 219 -6.09 -19.61 6.24
N GLY A 220 -5.80 -20.90 6.32
CA GLY A 220 -6.03 -21.72 7.51
C GLY A 220 -5.19 -21.26 8.71
N LEU A 221 -3.96 -20.82 8.49
CA LEU A 221 -3.14 -20.19 9.53
C LEU A 221 -3.81 -18.92 10.06
N ALA A 222 -4.31 -18.06 9.19
CA ALA A 222 -5.02 -16.86 9.59
C ALA A 222 -6.27 -17.17 10.41
N GLN A 223 -7.04 -18.21 10.01
CA GLN A 223 -8.20 -18.66 10.76
C GLN A 223 -7.82 -19.16 12.17
N LYS A 224 -6.75 -19.94 12.29
CA LYS A 224 -6.24 -20.40 13.60
C LYS A 224 -5.83 -19.25 14.52
N ILE A 225 -5.22 -18.21 13.96
CA ILE A 225 -4.87 -17.00 14.73
C ILE A 225 -6.13 -16.31 15.25
N VAL A 226 -7.14 -16.13 14.42
CA VAL A 226 -8.42 -15.52 14.81
C VAL A 226 -9.12 -16.33 15.88
N ASP A 227 -9.12 -17.66 15.76
CA ASP A 227 -9.73 -18.57 16.73
C ASP A 227 -8.94 -18.69 18.05
N GLY A 228 -7.73 -18.13 18.09
CA GLY A 228 -6.85 -18.22 19.25
C GLY A 228 -6.20 -19.60 19.42
N ASP A 229 -6.26 -20.45 18.40
CA ASP A 229 -5.73 -21.83 18.40
C ASP A 229 -4.29 -21.88 17.89
N VAL A 230 -3.45 -21.02 18.45
CA VAL A 230 -2.02 -20.93 18.15
C VAL A 230 -1.24 -20.66 19.44
N PRO A 231 0.08 -20.95 19.47
CA PRO A 231 0.92 -20.55 20.59
C PRO A 231 0.86 -19.06 20.85
N GLN A 232 1.07 -18.65 22.10
CA GLN A 232 0.99 -17.25 22.50
C GLN A 232 1.82 -16.30 21.65
N LYS A 233 2.97 -16.76 21.18
CA LYS A 233 3.87 -16.01 20.29
C LYS A 233 3.18 -15.57 18.98
N LEU A 234 2.17 -16.30 18.52
CA LEU A 234 1.49 -16.04 17.24
C LEU A 234 0.10 -15.41 17.41
N LEU A 235 -0.41 -15.25 18.64
CA LEU A 235 -1.78 -14.76 18.89
C LEU A 235 -2.08 -13.38 18.30
N ASP A 236 -1.09 -12.48 18.33
CA ASP A 236 -1.26 -11.09 17.88
C ASP A 236 -0.68 -10.86 16.48
N LYS A 237 -0.34 -11.93 15.77
CA LYS A 237 0.23 -11.81 14.43
C LYS A 237 -0.82 -11.50 13.38
N GLU A 238 -0.44 -10.62 12.47
CA GLU A 238 -1.15 -10.36 11.22
C GLU A 238 -0.46 -11.15 10.11
N VAL A 239 -1.25 -11.83 9.28
CA VAL A 239 -0.73 -12.54 8.09
C VAL A 239 -1.07 -11.70 6.88
N ILE A 240 -0.07 -11.14 6.24
CA ILE A 240 -0.26 -10.22 5.12
C ILE A 240 0.28 -10.85 3.85
N ARG A 241 -0.61 -11.06 2.88
CA ARG A 241 -0.25 -11.56 1.56
C ARG A 241 0.27 -10.40 0.70
N LEU A 242 1.46 -10.56 0.14
CA LEU A 242 2.04 -9.60 -0.78
C LEU A 242 1.24 -9.61 -2.10
N ASP A 243 0.74 -8.45 -2.51
CA ASP A 243 0.14 -8.26 -3.82
C ASP A 243 1.24 -7.86 -4.81
N VAL A 244 1.85 -8.85 -5.45
CA VAL A 244 2.98 -8.68 -6.37
C VAL A 244 2.56 -7.84 -7.59
N VAL A 245 1.35 -8.02 -8.08
CA VAL A 245 0.84 -7.24 -9.23
C VAL A 245 0.82 -5.76 -8.91
N SER A 246 0.24 -5.36 -7.79
CA SER A 246 0.22 -3.96 -7.34
C SER A 246 1.62 -3.41 -7.07
N LEU A 247 2.50 -4.24 -6.52
CA LEU A 247 3.87 -3.86 -6.19
C LEU A 247 4.70 -3.55 -7.44
N VAL A 248 4.47 -4.28 -8.52
CA VAL A 248 5.21 -4.13 -9.79
C VAL A 248 4.57 -3.09 -10.72
N GLN A 249 3.27 -2.87 -10.57
CA GLN A 249 2.52 -1.96 -11.44
C GLN A 249 3.11 -0.55 -11.44
N GLY A 250 3.41 -0.03 -12.63
CA GLY A 250 3.97 1.32 -12.79
C GLY A 250 5.46 1.44 -12.48
N THR A 251 6.18 0.34 -12.26
CA THR A 251 7.64 0.35 -12.03
C THR A 251 8.41 0.33 -13.34
N GLY A 252 8.21 1.36 -14.17
CA GLY A 252 8.91 1.49 -15.44
C GLY A 252 10.36 1.99 -15.31
N ILE A 253 10.74 2.55 -14.19
CA ILE A 253 12.07 3.09 -13.90
C ILE A 253 12.81 2.11 -13.00
N ARG A 254 14.07 1.82 -13.35
CA ARG A 254 14.94 0.94 -12.56
C ARG A 254 15.07 1.45 -11.12
N GLY A 255 14.87 0.56 -10.17
CA GLY A 255 14.96 0.85 -8.73
C GLY A 255 13.64 1.17 -8.05
N GLN A 256 12.55 1.45 -8.77
CA GLN A 256 11.24 1.73 -8.14
C GLN A 256 10.68 0.51 -7.40
N PHE A 257 10.82 -0.68 -7.96
CA PHE A 257 10.41 -1.92 -7.31
C PHE A 257 11.16 -2.14 -5.99
N GLU A 258 12.48 -1.97 -6.03
CA GLU A 258 13.33 -2.13 -4.84
C GLU A 258 12.99 -1.10 -3.75
N GLU A 259 12.72 0.15 -4.14
CA GLU A 259 12.28 1.20 -3.19
C GLU A 259 10.96 0.83 -2.51
N ARG A 260 9.99 0.32 -3.27
CA ARG A 260 8.70 -0.13 -2.72
C ARG A 260 8.89 -1.30 -1.75
N MET A 261 9.72 -2.27 -2.11
CA MET A 261 10.05 -3.41 -1.24
C MET A 261 10.79 -2.95 0.02
N GLN A 262 11.72 -2.02 -0.10
CA GLN A 262 12.45 -1.48 1.04
C GLN A 262 11.50 -0.82 2.05
N LYS A 263 10.57 0.00 1.56
CA LYS A 263 9.54 0.64 2.42
C LYS A 263 8.62 -0.39 3.05
N LEU A 264 8.19 -1.39 2.30
CA LEU A 264 7.36 -2.48 2.81
C LEU A 264 8.07 -3.21 3.97
N ILE A 265 9.34 -3.57 3.79
CA ILE A 265 10.13 -4.25 4.83
C ILE A 265 10.35 -3.36 6.05
N GLU A 266 10.60 -2.07 5.87
CA GLU A 266 10.72 -1.11 6.98
C GLU A 266 9.42 -1.06 7.81
N GLU A 267 8.26 -0.99 7.17
CA GLU A 267 6.97 -0.99 7.87
C GLU A 267 6.71 -2.32 8.61
N ILE A 268 7.07 -3.46 8.00
CA ILE A 268 6.95 -4.78 8.65
C ILE A 268 7.84 -4.84 9.88
N THR A 269 9.07 -4.36 9.78
CA THR A 269 10.03 -4.34 10.88
C THR A 269 9.54 -3.47 12.04
N GLU A 270 9.00 -2.30 11.76
CA GLU A 270 8.43 -1.40 12.77
C GLU A 270 7.18 -1.97 13.44
N ALA A 271 6.32 -2.64 12.69
CA ALA A 271 5.09 -3.23 13.21
C ALA A 271 5.33 -4.42 14.15
N GLU A 272 6.41 -5.16 13.96
CA GLU A 272 6.85 -6.33 14.76
C GLU A 272 5.88 -7.52 14.81
N ASN A 273 4.65 -7.37 14.34
CA ASN A 273 3.59 -8.38 14.44
C ASN A 273 3.16 -8.95 13.07
N VAL A 274 3.94 -8.77 12.02
CA VAL A 274 3.59 -9.16 10.66
C VAL A 274 4.32 -10.43 10.25
N ILE A 275 3.54 -11.39 9.70
CA ILE A 275 4.05 -12.52 8.93
C ILE A 275 3.71 -12.24 7.48
N LEU A 276 4.73 -12.12 6.63
CA LEU A 276 4.54 -11.84 5.20
C LEU A 276 4.36 -13.13 4.42
N PHE A 277 3.27 -13.26 3.67
CA PHE A 277 3.07 -14.36 2.74
C PHE A 277 3.40 -13.92 1.31
N ILE A 278 4.31 -14.63 0.66
CA ILE A 278 4.68 -14.40 -0.74
C ILE A 278 4.41 -15.65 -1.55
N ASP A 279 3.42 -15.59 -2.42
CA ASP A 279 3.19 -16.64 -3.42
C ASP A 279 4.24 -16.51 -4.53
N GLU A 280 4.62 -17.65 -5.13
CA GLU A 280 5.69 -17.70 -6.13
C GLU A 280 6.96 -16.99 -5.66
N VAL A 281 7.38 -17.28 -4.42
CA VAL A 281 8.47 -16.58 -3.73
C VAL A 281 9.79 -16.64 -4.51
N HIS A 282 10.01 -17.63 -5.36
CA HIS A 282 11.19 -17.75 -6.23
C HIS A 282 11.36 -16.55 -7.16
N GLU A 283 10.27 -15.93 -7.60
CA GLU A 283 10.32 -14.74 -8.47
C GLU A 283 10.87 -13.52 -7.74
N ILE A 284 10.57 -13.39 -6.45
CA ILE A 284 10.94 -12.23 -5.64
C ILE A 284 12.37 -12.34 -5.08
N VAL A 285 12.86 -13.54 -4.81
CA VAL A 285 14.20 -13.75 -4.25
C VAL A 285 15.30 -13.94 -5.29
N GLY A 286 15.01 -13.73 -6.59
CA GLY A 286 15.98 -13.81 -7.67
C GLY A 286 16.36 -15.22 -8.09
N ALA A 287 15.58 -16.23 -7.70
CA ALA A 287 15.77 -17.62 -8.05
C ALA A 287 15.06 -18.03 -9.36
N GLY A 288 14.49 -17.07 -10.07
CA GLY A 288 13.84 -17.31 -11.35
C GLY A 288 14.86 -17.51 -12.48
N ALA A 289 14.56 -18.41 -13.43
CA ALA A 289 15.47 -18.85 -14.49
C ALA A 289 15.74 -17.82 -15.59
N ALA A 290 15.02 -16.72 -15.65
CA ALA A 290 15.23 -15.65 -16.61
C ALA A 290 15.51 -14.37 -15.81
N GLY A 291 16.72 -13.91 -15.84
CA GLY A 291 17.17 -12.69 -15.20
C GLY A 291 16.45 -11.41 -15.66
N ASP A 292 15.14 -11.37 -15.58
CA ASP A 292 14.40 -10.13 -15.58
C ASP A 292 14.69 -9.45 -14.25
N GLY A 293 15.80 -8.70 -14.23
CA GLY A 293 16.31 -8.00 -13.04
C GLY A 293 15.37 -6.97 -12.44
N ASN A 294 14.14 -6.88 -12.95
CA ASN A 294 13.14 -5.90 -12.51
C ASN A 294 12.36 -6.31 -11.25
N MET A 295 12.38 -7.60 -10.86
CA MET A 295 11.59 -8.12 -9.74
C MET A 295 12.44 -8.82 -8.67
N ASP A 296 13.76 -8.66 -8.67
CA ASP A 296 14.64 -9.27 -7.68
C ASP A 296 14.75 -8.40 -6.41
N ALA A 297 14.10 -8.86 -5.35
CA ALA A 297 14.21 -8.26 -4.03
C ALA A 297 15.12 -9.06 -3.08
N GLY A 298 15.89 -10.01 -3.60
CA GLY A 298 16.76 -10.86 -2.78
C GLY A 298 17.73 -10.07 -1.92
N ASN A 299 18.31 -9.01 -2.45
CA ASN A 299 19.25 -8.14 -1.73
C ASN A 299 18.60 -7.39 -0.56
N ILE A 300 17.29 -7.23 -0.56
CA ILE A 300 16.52 -6.59 0.52
C ILE A 300 16.02 -7.63 1.52
N LEU A 301 15.49 -8.75 1.03
CA LEU A 301 14.90 -9.80 1.85
C LEU A 301 15.92 -10.61 2.64
N LYS A 302 17.04 -10.98 2.03
CA LYS A 302 18.08 -11.78 2.69
C LYS A 302 18.63 -11.14 3.95
N PRO A 303 19.04 -9.86 3.97
CA PRO A 303 19.48 -9.21 5.19
C PRO A 303 18.40 -9.12 6.27
N ALA A 304 17.15 -8.84 5.90
CA ALA A 304 16.03 -8.76 6.84
C ALA A 304 15.74 -10.12 7.49
N LEU A 305 15.78 -11.21 6.72
CA LEU A 305 15.65 -12.58 7.22
C LEU A 305 16.83 -12.92 8.13
N ALA A 306 18.05 -12.53 7.76
CA ALA A 306 19.25 -12.78 8.53
C ALA A 306 19.24 -12.12 9.90
N ARG A 307 18.70 -10.91 10.00
CA ARG A 307 18.59 -10.16 11.26
C ARG A 307 17.38 -10.57 12.11
N GLY A 308 16.52 -11.47 11.61
CA GLY A 308 15.28 -11.82 12.29
C GLY A 308 14.21 -10.72 12.29
N GLU A 309 14.37 -9.71 11.47
CA GLU A 309 13.44 -8.58 11.34
C GLU A 309 12.18 -8.91 10.51
N LEU A 310 12.28 -9.94 9.67
CA LEU A 310 11.21 -10.39 8.80
C LEU A 310 10.89 -11.85 9.07
N GLN A 311 9.61 -12.18 9.20
CA GLN A 311 9.10 -13.54 9.20
C GLN A 311 8.26 -13.76 7.95
N LEU A 312 8.58 -14.82 7.20
CA LEU A 312 8.09 -15.08 5.87
C LEU A 312 7.47 -16.47 5.77
N VAL A 313 6.32 -16.57 5.10
CA VAL A 313 5.78 -17.81 4.56
C VAL A 313 5.84 -17.70 3.04
N GLY A 314 6.55 -18.62 2.39
CA GLY A 314 6.64 -18.65 0.93
C GLY A 314 5.81 -19.78 0.35
N ALA A 315 5.46 -19.69 -0.93
CA ALA A 315 4.87 -20.77 -1.70
C ALA A 315 5.58 -20.87 -3.05
N THR A 316 5.87 -22.09 -3.49
CA THR A 316 6.57 -22.35 -4.75
C THR A 316 6.36 -23.80 -5.20
N THR A 317 6.89 -24.17 -6.37
CA THR A 317 6.98 -25.54 -6.82
C THR A 317 8.29 -26.20 -6.38
N LEU A 318 8.37 -27.54 -6.44
CA LEU A 318 9.58 -28.27 -6.07
C LEU A 318 10.78 -27.89 -6.95
N ASN A 319 10.58 -27.73 -8.24
CA ASN A 319 11.66 -27.39 -9.17
C ASN A 319 12.26 -26.01 -8.85
N GLU A 320 11.42 -25.03 -8.56
CA GLU A 320 11.84 -23.67 -8.20
C GLU A 320 12.49 -23.62 -6.81
N TYR A 321 12.00 -24.43 -5.86
CA TYR A 321 12.58 -24.52 -4.54
C TYR A 321 14.01 -25.07 -4.56
N ARG A 322 14.31 -26.01 -5.45
CA ARG A 322 15.67 -26.55 -5.62
C ARG A 322 16.68 -25.44 -5.98
N ILE A 323 16.23 -24.42 -6.69
CA ILE A 323 17.07 -23.26 -7.00
C ILE A 323 17.27 -22.39 -5.75
N ILE A 324 16.23 -22.19 -4.95
CA ILE A 324 16.30 -21.46 -3.68
C ILE A 324 17.26 -22.14 -2.70
N GLU A 325 17.23 -23.45 -2.60
CA GLU A 325 18.13 -24.24 -1.73
C GLU A 325 19.62 -24.01 -2.02
N LYS A 326 19.97 -23.66 -3.25
CA LYS A 326 21.36 -23.38 -3.62
C LYS A 326 21.89 -22.09 -3.02
N ASP A 327 21.00 -21.19 -2.59
CA ASP A 327 21.38 -19.97 -1.89
C ASP A 327 21.54 -20.27 -0.40
N ALA A 328 22.76 -20.25 0.10
CA ALA A 328 23.06 -20.59 1.48
C ALA A 328 22.37 -19.68 2.49
N ALA A 329 22.18 -18.40 2.17
CA ALA A 329 21.51 -17.44 3.04
C ALA A 329 20.02 -17.75 3.19
N LEU A 330 19.35 -18.15 2.12
CA LEU A 330 17.94 -18.53 2.13
C LEU A 330 17.73 -19.92 2.74
N GLU A 331 18.57 -20.88 2.40
CA GLU A 331 18.46 -22.27 2.89
C GLU A 331 18.52 -22.34 4.41
N ARG A 332 19.38 -21.56 5.04
CA ARG A 332 19.53 -21.49 6.51
C ARG A 332 18.30 -20.95 7.22
N ARG A 333 17.44 -20.23 6.52
CA ARG A 333 16.30 -19.49 7.09
C ARG A 333 14.95 -20.11 6.78
N MET A 334 14.91 -20.94 5.74
CA MET A 334 13.67 -21.52 5.20
C MET A 334 13.54 -23.00 5.49
N GLN A 335 12.32 -23.43 5.81
CA GLN A 335 11.97 -24.83 6.03
C GLN A 335 10.89 -25.24 5.04
N PRO A 336 11.14 -26.24 4.16
CA PRO A 336 10.13 -26.70 3.23
C PRO A 336 9.00 -27.45 3.94
N VAL A 337 7.78 -27.23 3.46
CA VAL A 337 6.56 -27.95 3.85
C VAL A 337 5.90 -28.48 2.59
N GLN A 338 5.82 -29.80 2.46
CA GLN A 338 5.20 -30.44 1.31
C GLN A 338 3.67 -30.30 1.39
N VAL A 339 3.07 -29.84 0.30
CA VAL A 339 1.61 -29.75 0.13
C VAL A 339 1.22 -30.60 -1.05
N ASP A 340 0.57 -31.73 -0.78
CA ASP A 340 0.16 -32.70 -1.79
C ASP A 340 -1.26 -32.40 -2.28
N GLU A 341 -1.58 -32.94 -3.47
CA GLU A 341 -2.96 -32.92 -3.95
C GLU A 341 -3.88 -33.64 -2.94
N PRO A 342 -5.07 -33.09 -2.67
CA PRO A 342 -6.03 -33.76 -1.83
C PRO A 342 -6.47 -35.10 -2.49
N THR A 343 -6.65 -36.11 -1.67
CA THR A 343 -7.22 -37.41 -2.13
C THR A 343 -8.67 -37.23 -2.61
N VAL A 344 -9.21 -38.20 -3.33
CA VAL A 344 -10.63 -38.16 -3.74
C VAL A 344 -11.55 -38.02 -2.54
N ALA A 345 -11.27 -38.75 -1.45
CA ALA A 345 -12.05 -38.66 -0.21
C ALA A 345 -11.97 -37.28 0.44
N GLU A 346 -10.77 -36.67 0.50
CA GLU A 346 -10.55 -35.32 1.02
C GLU A 346 -11.25 -34.29 0.14
N THR A 347 -11.22 -34.43 -1.18
CA THR A 347 -11.91 -33.55 -2.13
C THR A 347 -13.42 -33.56 -1.90
N ILE A 348 -14.01 -34.72 -1.70
CA ILE A 348 -15.44 -34.88 -1.38
C ILE A 348 -15.77 -34.14 -0.07
N THR A 349 -14.94 -34.30 0.95
CA THR A 349 -15.11 -33.60 2.23
C THR A 349 -15.04 -32.07 2.06
N ILE A 350 -14.12 -31.57 1.25
CA ILE A 350 -13.99 -30.14 0.93
C ILE A 350 -15.26 -29.63 0.26
N LEU A 351 -15.76 -30.35 -0.75
CA LEU A 351 -16.97 -29.97 -1.48
C LEU A 351 -18.19 -29.93 -0.55
N HIS A 352 -18.36 -30.90 0.34
CA HIS A 352 -19.43 -30.88 1.35
C HIS A 352 -19.33 -29.71 2.32
N GLY A 353 -18.12 -29.35 2.71
CA GLY A 353 -17.89 -28.21 3.61
C GLY A 353 -18.20 -26.85 2.97
N LEU A 354 -18.09 -26.74 1.66
CA LEU A 354 -18.39 -25.52 0.91
C LEU A 354 -19.86 -25.44 0.46
N GLN A 355 -20.60 -26.54 0.54
CA GLN A 355 -21.97 -26.64 0.00
C GLN A 355 -22.88 -25.52 0.52
N LYS A 356 -22.92 -25.29 1.82
CA LYS A 356 -23.78 -24.27 2.43
C LYS A 356 -23.53 -22.86 1.94
N ARG A 357 -22.31 -22.56 1.55
CA ARG A 357 -21.94 -21.22 1.09
C ARG A 357 -22.36 -20.94 -0.34
N TYR A 358 -22.53 -22.01 -1.14
CA TYR A 358 -22.99 -21.88 -2.53
C TYR A 358 -24.48 -22.12 -2.70
N GLU A 359 -25.17 -22.58 -1.66
CA GLU A 359 -26.62 -22.77 -1.66
C GLU A 359 -27.40 -21.54 -1.14
N ASP A 360 -26.74 -20.62 -0.43
CA ASP A 360 -27.25 -19.32 0.00
C ASP A 360 -26.99 -18.23 -1.04
#